data_ad43206c82526ab3e2b44404d85cd491
#
_entry.id   ad43206c82526ab3e2b44404d85cd491
#
_cell.length_a   1.000
_cell.length_b   1.000
_cell.length_c   1.000
_cell.angle_alpha   90.00
_cell.angle_beta   90.00
_cell.angle_gamma   90.00
#
_symmetry.space_group_name_H-M   'P 1'
#
loop_
_entity.id
_entity.type
_entity.pdbx_description
1 polymer ?
#
loop_
_entity_poly.entity_id
_entity_poly.type
_entity_poly.pdbx_seq_one_letter_code
_entity_poly.pdbx_strand_id
1 'polypeptide(L)'
;MPRVKTIESKSDVPKGGEAAWDAITESRGRVVGPFKVLLHSPELAKRIAHTGAYARFDGSLPQDIRELAILTVAREMDCLFEWGAHAPLARKAGVREDAIVAIRDRRAGLTEAESEVVSYVGQLLGRKRVDEPTFRALEARFGVAGLVELTGLIGHYITIACTLNAFEVTPGADMDPLPV
;
A
#
# COMPACT_ATOMS: atom_id res chain seq x y z
N MET A 1 -8.26 -15.58 -11.96
CA MET A 1 -8.99 -14.46 -12.63
C MET A 1 -9.81 -13.75 -11.56
N PRO A 2 -9.96 -12.41 -11.63
CA PRO A 2 -10.78 -11.69 -10.66
C PRO A 2 -12.19 -12.28 -10.54
N ARG A 3 -12.75 -12.26 -9.32
CA ARG A 3 -14.11 -12.79 -9.04
C ARG A 3 -15.23 -11.98 -9.67
N VAL A 4 -14.94 -10.75 -10.10
CA VAL A 4 -15.89 -9.86 -10.78
C VAL A 4 -15.28 -9.32 -12.07
N LYS A 5 -16.15 -8.88 -13.02
CA LYS A 5 -15.66 -8.16 -14.19
C LYS A 5 -14.93 -6.91 -13.75
N THR A 6 -13.72 -6.71 -14.24
CA THR A 6 -12.95 -5.49 -13.96
C THR A 6 -13.45 -4.33 -14.83
N ILE A 7 -13.43 -3.12 -14.27
CA ILE A 7 -13.74 -1.88 -14.98
C ILE A 7 -12.49 -1.47 -15.78
N GLU A 8 -12.55 -1.59 -17.10
CA GLU A 8 -11.39 -1.34 -17.98
C GLU A 8 -11.45 0.02 -18.65
N SER A 9 -12.64 0.60 -18.76
CA SER A 9 -12.87 1.87 -19.43
C SER A 9 -13.87 2.74 -18.67
N LYS A 10 -13.87 4.04 -18.95
CA LYS A 10 -14.84 4.98 -18.37
C LYS A 10 -16.30 4.59 -18.66
N SER A 11 -16.56 3.97 -19.81
CA SER A 11 -17.90 3.50 -20.19
C SER A 11 -18.38 2.27 -19.41
N ASP A 12 -17.46 1.53 -18.76
CA ASP A 12 -17.83 0.40 -17.91
C ASP A 12 -18.23 0.83 -16.48
N VAL A 13 -17.94 2.08 -16.10
CA VAL A 13 -18.28 2.61 -14.78
C VAL A 13 -19.79 2.72 -14.63
N PRO A 14 -20.37 2.35 -13.46
CA PRO A 14 -21.79 2.56 -13.21
C PRO A 14 -22.21 4.01 -13.46
N LYS A 15 -23.42 4.19 -14.00
CA LYS A 15 -23.99 5.51 -14.36
C LYS A 15 -23.86 6.50 -13.20
N GLY A 16 -23.32 7.66 -13.47
CA GLY A 16 -23.06 8.73 -12.49
C GLY A 16 -21.72 8.61 -11.77
N GLY A 17 -20.90 7.60 -12.10
CA GLY A 17 -19.58 7.38 -11.52
C GLY A 17 -18.41 7.88 -12.35
N GLU A 18 -18.68 8.52 -13.50
CA GLU A 18 -17.64 8.96 -14.45
C GLU A 18 -16.63 9.93 -13.83
N ALA A 19 -17.12 10.79 -12.93
CA ALA A 19 -16.25 11.72 -12.19
C ALA A 19 -15.25 11.01 -11.26
N ALA A 20 -15.57 9.81 -10.76
CA ALA A 20 -14.62 9.01 -9.97
C ALA A 20 -13.50 8.43 -10.85
N TRP A 21 -13.83 7.99 -12.06
CA TRP A 21 -12.84 7.56 -13.05
C TRP A 21 -11.87 8.70 -13.37
N ASP A 22 -12.39 9.90 -13.65
CA ASP A 22 -11.56 11.07 -13.99
C ASP A 22 -10.63 11.44 -12.83
N ALA A 23 -11.13 11.52 -11.60
CA ALA A 23 -10.33 11.85 -10.42
C ALA A 23 -9.22 10.81 -10.14
N ILE A 24 -9.49 9.52 -10.38
CA ILE A 24 -8.49 8.47 -10.24
C ILE A 24 -7.44 8.58 -11.34
N THR A 25 -7.84 8.85 -12.58
CA THR A 25 -6.94 9.02 -13.71
C THR A 25 -6.06 10.27 -13.55
N GLU A 26 -6.63 11.37 -13.09
CA GLU A 26 -5.89 12.62 -12.83
C GLU A 26 -4.77 12.41 -11.79
N SER A 27 -5.06 11.73 -10.70
CA SER A 27 -4.09 11.52 -9.61
C SER A 27 -3.05 10.44 -9.91
N ARG A 28 -3.30 9.49 -10.82
CA ARG A 28 -2.48 8.28 -11.05
C ARG A 28 -2.07 8.06 -12.50
N GLY A 29 -2.51 8.91 -13.42
CA GLY A 29 -2.29 8.76 -14.86
C GLY A 29 -3.18 7.70 -15.52
N ARG A 30 -3.63 6.68 -14.76
CA ARG A 30 -4.48 5.58 -15.25
C ARG A 30 -5.22 4.88 -14.12
N VAL A 31 -6.29 4.17 -14.48
CA VAL A 31 -6.98 3.26 -13.55
C VAL A 31 -6.30 1.88 -13.60
N VAL A 32 -5.78 1.42 -12.46
CA VAL A 32 -5.06 0.13 -12.36
C VAL A 32 -5.41 -0.61 -11.08
N GLY A 33 -5.11 -1.91 -11.08
CA GLY A 33 -5.17 -2.76 -9.89
C GLY A 33 -6.49 -2.66 -9.14
N PRO A 34 -6.43 -2.26 -7.86
CA PRO A 34 -7.60 -2.25 -6.98
C PRO A 34 -8.72 -1.35 -7.50
N PHE A 35 -8.39 -0.25 -8.20
CA PHE A 35 -9.40 0.69 -8.70
C PHE A 35 -10.27 0.12 -9.80
N LYS A 36 -9.80 -0.88 -10.56
CA LYS A 36 -10.63 -1.61 -11.53
C LYS A 36 -11.78 -2.39 -10.87
N VAL A 37 -11.66 -2.68 -9.59
CA VAL A 37 -12.70 -3.32 -8.78
C VAL A 37 -13.46 -2.28 -7.96
N LEU A 38 -12.76 -1.38 -7.29
CA LEU A 38 -13.36 -0.34 -6.44
C LEU A 38 -14.37 0.53 -7.21
N LEU A 39 -14.16 0.75 -8.50
CA LEU A 39 -15.07 1.54 -9.36
C LEU A 39 -16.47 0.92 -9.55
N HIS A 40 -16.73 -0.30 -9.10
CA HIS A 40 -18.10 -0.79 -8.93
C HIS A 40 -18.87 0.01 -7.87
N SER A 41 -18.15 0.68 -6.95
CA SER A 41 -18.67 1.67 -6.01
C SER A 41 -17.92 3.00 -6.20
N PRO A 42 -18.35 3.83 -7.17
CA PRO A 42 -17.54 4.97 -7.63
C PRO A 42 -17.25 5.99 -6.52
N GLU A 43 -18.21 6.27 -5.65
CA GLU A 43 -18.01 7.21 -4.55
C GLU A 43 -17.00 6.70 -3.52
N LEU A 44 -17.02 5.40 -3.21
CA LEU A 44 -16.01 4.76 -2.35
C LEU A 44 -14.63 4.80 -3.02
N ALA A 45 -14.55 4.44 -4.31
CA ALA A 45 -13.32 4.48 -5.09
C ALA A 45 -12.67 5.86 -5.07
N LYS A 46 -13.47 6.92 -5.27
CA LYS A 46 -13.00 8.31 -5.25
C LYS A 46 -12.42 8.70 -3.88
N ARG A 47 -13.08 8.34 -2.77
CA ARG A 47 -12.62 8.65 -1.40
C ARG A 47 -11.33 7.89 -1.07
N ILE A 48 -11.27 6.60 -1.40
CA ILE A 48 -10.06 5.79 -1.23
C ILE A 48 -8.91 6.36 -2.08
N ALA A 49 -9.19 6.75 -3.33
CA ALA A 49 -8.19 7.36 -4.20
C ALA A 49 -7.65 8.68 -3.64
N HIS A 50 -8.52 9.52 -3.09
CA HIS A 50 -8.13 10.80 -2.48
C HIS A 50 -7.23 10.60 -1.25
N THR A 51 -7.63 9.72 -0.34
CA THR A 51 -6.79 9.36 0.83
C THR A 51 -5.43 8.80 0.39
N GLY A 52 -5.43 7.89 -0.60
CA GLY A 52 -4.20 7.31 -1.11
C GLY A 52 -3.32 8.30 -1.86
N ALA A 53 -3.87 9.32 -2.51
CA ALA A 53 -3.09 10.37 -3.14
C ALA A 53 -2.31 11.17 -2.08
N TYR A 54 -2.99 11.63 -1.03
CA TYR A 54 -2.33 12.30 0.09
C TYR A 54 -1.23 11.43 0.72
N ALA A 55 -1.56 10.20 1.11
CA ALA A 55 -0.61 9.31 1.79
C ALA A 55 0.64 8.98 0.94
N ARG A 56 0.50 8.93 -0.39
CA ARG A 56 1.61 8.58 -1.29
C ARG A 56 2.42 9.78 -1.77
N PHE A 57 1.78 10.93 -2.00
CA PHE A 57 2.40 12.01 -2.74
C PHE A 57 2.55 13.29 -1.92
N ASP A 58 1.60 13.60 -1.04
CA ASP A 58 1.53 14.89 -0.35
C ASP A 58 1.97 14.81 1.13
N GLY A 59 2.01 13.61 1.72
CA GLY A 59 2.40 13.39 3.11
C GLY A 59 3.87 13.73 3.38
N SER A 60 4.20 14.01 4.64
CA SER A 60 5.53 14.47 5.09
C SER A 60 6.58 13.38 5.20
N LEU A 61 6.18 12.10 5.21
CA LEU A 61 7.11 10.97 5.36
C LEU A 61 8.05 10.86 4.14
N PRO A 62 9.34 10.52 4.35
CA PRO A 62 10.27 10.18 3.27
C PRO A 62 9.71 9.05 2.38
N GLN A 63 10.01 9.11 1.09
CA GLN A 63 9.44 8.17 0.12
C GLN A 63 9.90 6.73 0.35
N ASP A 64 11.16 6.53 0.74
CA ASP A 64 11.71 5.22 1.11
C ASP A 64 10.98 4.60 2.31
N ILE A 65 10.65 5.40 3.32
CA ILE A 65 9.89 4.98 4.51
C ILE A 65 8.46 4.60 4.12
N ARG A 66 7.83 5.38 3.24
CA ARG A 66 6.48 5.04 2.73
C ARG A 66 6.49 3.69 2.01
N GLU A 67 7.41 3.51 1.08
CA GLU A 67 7.49 2.25 0.31
C GLU A 67 7.89 1.05 1.20
N LEU A 68 8.78 1.25 2.18
CA LEU A 68 9.13 0.21 3.16
C LEU A 68 7.89 -0.25 3.95
N ALA A 69 7.09 0.70 4.42
CA ALA A 69 5.84 0.39 5.13
C ALA A 69 4.82 -0.31 4.22
N ILE A 70 4.67 0.14 2.97
CA ILE A 70 3.77 -0.46 1.99
C ILE A 70 4.16 -1.91 1.69
N LEU A 71 5.44 -2.17 1.43
CA LEU A 71 5.92 -3.55 1.21
C LEU A 71 5.68 -4.44 2.44
N THR A 72 5.86 -3.88 3.63
CA THR A 72 5.60 -4.63 4.86
C THR A 72 4.11 -4.97 5.00
N VAL A 73 3.20 -4.01 4.71
CA VAL A 73 1.76 -4.30 4.68
C VAL A 73 1.43 -5.35 3.62
N ALA A 74 1.99 -5.23 2.41
CA ALA A 74 1.76 -6.18 1.34
C ALA A 74 2.18 -7.60 1.75
N ARG A 75 3.34 -7.73 2.44
CA ARG A 75 3.84 -9.01 2.96
C ARG A 75 2.98 -9.55 4.10
N GLU A 76 2.59 -8.71 5.07
CA GLU A 76 1.77 -9.16 6.21
C GLU A 76 0.34 -9.54 5.79
N MET A 77 -0.16 -8.97 4.69
CA MET A 77 -1.47 -9.28 4.11
C MET A 77 -1.40 -10.35 3.01
N ASP A 78 -0.22 -10.90 2.72
CA ASP A 78 0.04 -11.80 1.59
C ASP A 78 -0.58 -11.28 0.28
N CYS A 79 -0.45 -9.96 0.05
CA CYS A 79 -1.02 -9.29 -1.10
C CYS A 79 -0.03 -9.25 -2.27
N LEU A 80 -0.11 -10.26 -3.13
CA LEU A 80 0.82 -10.44 -4.25
C LEU A 80 0.83 -9.24 -5.20
N PHE A 81 -0.35 -8.65 -5.46
CA PHE A 81 -0.47 -7.52 -6.38
C PHE A 81 0.23 -6.28 -5.85
N GLU A 82 -0.01 -5.89 -4.58
CA GLU A 82 0.64 -4.72 -3.99
C GLU A 82 2.15 -4.91 -3.87
N TRP A 83 2.59 -6.12 -3.49
CA TRP A 83 4.01 -6.45 -3.50
C TRP A 83 4.64 -6.20 -4.86
N GLY A 84 4.10 -6.82 -5.91
CA GLY A 84 4.64 -6.72 -7.26
C GLY A 84 4.58 -5.30 -7.83
N ALA A 85 3.57 -4.51 -7.45
CA ALA A 85 3.46 -3.12 -7.86
C ALA A 85 4.44 -2.20 -7.13
N HIS A 86 4.72 -2.46 -5.85
CA HIS A 86 5.49 -1.57 -4.99
C HIS A 86 6.98 -1.95 -4.86
N ALA A 87 7.40 -3.19 -5.09
CA ALA A 87 8.82 -3.56 -5.03
C ALA A 87 9.69 -2.75 -6.00
N PRO A 88 9.31 -2.53 -7.28
CA PRO A 88 10.06 -1.63 -8.16
C PRO A 88 10.05 -0.17 -7.70
N LEU A 89 8.95 0.30 -7.10
CA LEU A 89 8.85 1.67 -6.58
C LEU A 89 9.73 1.86 -5.34
N ALA A 90 9.80 0.87 -4.47
CA ALA A 90 10.67 0.86 -3.30
C ALA A 90 12.15 0.96 -3.70
N ARG A 91 12.59 0.18 -4.70
CA ARG A 91 13.95 0.30 -5.26
C ARG A 91 14.21 1.71 -5.79
N LYS A 92 13.27 2.26 -6.54
CA LYS A 92 13.38 3.63 -7.08
C LYS A 92 13.41 4.69 -5.97
N ALA A 93 12.71 4.45 -4.87
CA ALA A 93 12.71 5.32 -3.69
C ALA A 93 13.98 5.22 -2.84
N GLY A 94 14.88 4.25 -3.13
CA GLY A 94 16.13 4.05 -2.42
C GLY A 94 16.05 3.03 -1.27
N VAL A 95 14.97 2.26 -1.17
CA VAL A 95 14.92 1.13 -0.23
C VAL A 95 15.96 0.09 -0.66
N ARG A 96 16.81 -0.31 0.27
CA ARG A 96 17.89 -1.28 -0.01
C ARG A 96 17.32 -2.62 -0.44
N GLU A 97 17.97 -3.27 -1.41
CA GLU A 97 17.54 -4.60 -1.87
C GLU A 97 17.55 -5.63 -0.74
N ASP A 98 18.53 -5.58 0.17
CA ASP A 98 18.57 -6.45 1.36
C ASP A 98 17.34 -6.28 2.25
N ALA A 99 16.82 -5.06 2.40
CA ALA A 99 15.60 -4.80 3.17
C ALA A 99 14.36 -5.35 2.46
N ILE A 100 14.26 -5.17 1.13
CA ILE A 100 13.18 -5.74 0.32
C ILE A 100 13.16 -7.27 0.46
N VAL A 101 14.32 -7.90 0.31
CA VAL A 101 14.47 -9.35 0.44
C VAL A 101 14.19 -9.82 1.88
N ALA A 102 14.65 -9.04 2.89
CA ALA A 102 14.39 -9.36 4.31
C ALA A 102 12.89 -9.36 4.63
N ILE A 103 12.14 -8.37 4.12
CA ILE A 103 10.68 -8.32 4.27
C ILE A 103 10.02 -9.49 3.51
N ARG A 104 10.39 -9.69 2.24
CA ARG A 104 9.83 -10.75 1.40
C ARG A 104 9.94 -12.12 2.05
N ASP A 105 11.13 -12.45 2.53
CA ASP A 105 11.50 -13.78 3.02
C ASP A 105 11.35 -13.92 4.55
N ARG A 106 10.90 -12.86 5.22
CA ARG A 106 10.76 -12.79 6.70
C ARG A 106 12.05 -13.19 7.41
N ARG A 107 13.20 -12.63 6.97
CA ARG A 107 14.53 -12.96 7.48
C ARG A 107 15.30 -11.73 7.97
N ALA A 108 16.46 -11.95 8.59
CA ALA A 108 17.38 -10.88 8.96
C ALA A 108 17.90 -10.14 7.70
N GLY A 109 18.25 -8.87 7.87
CA GLY A 109 18.79 -8.03 6.78
C GLY A 109 18.39 -6.56 6.86
N LEU A 110 17.52 -6.20 7.81
CA LEU A 110 17.12 -4.83 8.09
C LEU A 110 18.16 -4.10 8.94
N THR A 111 18.36 -2.82 8.68
CA THR A 111 19.02 -1.91 9.64
C THR A 111 18.10 -1.66 10.82
N GLU A 112 18.62 -1.06 11.89
CA GLU A 112 17.82 -0.68 13.05
C GLU A 112 16.66 0.24 12.66
N ALA A 113 16.93 1.28 11.87
CA ALA A 113 15.93 2.24 11.41
C ALA A 113 14.85 1.62 10.50
N GLU A 114 15.19 0.63 9.67
CA GLU A 114 14.24 -0.12 8.87
C GLU A 114 13.42 -1.07 9.75
N SER A 115 14.07 -1.73 10.71
CA SER A 115 13.44 -2.66 11.65
C SER A 115 12.37 -1.97 12.52
N GLU A 116 12.58 -0.72 12.92
CA GLU A 116 11.58 0.07 13.64
C GLU A 116 10.27 0.20 12.84
N VAL A 117 10.37 0.59 11.55
CA VAL A 117 9.21 0.76 10.67
C VAL A 117 8.53 -0.59 10.43
N VAL A 118 9.29 -1.62 10.09
CA VAL A 118 8.77 -2.98 9.84
C VAL A 118 8.10 -3.54 11.10
N SER A 119 8.71 -3.34 12.27
CA SER A 119 8.14 -3.75 13.56
C SER A 119 6.83 -3.03 13.87
N TYR A 120 6.76 -1.72 13.62
CA TYR A 120 5.54 -0.95 13.80
C TYR A 120 4.37 -1.51 12.99
N VAL A 121 4.59 -1.76 11.69
CA VAL A 121 3.61 -2.38 10.80
C VAL A 121 3.23 -3.78 11.29
N GLY A 122 4.21 -4.64 11.53
CA GLY A 122 3.98 -6.02 11.96
C GLY A 122 3.24 -6.14 13.29
N GLN A 123 3.56 -5.28 14.27
CA GLN A 123 2.85 -5.23 15.54
C GLN A 123 1.42 -4.75 15.37
N LEU A 124 1.21 -3.69 14.57
CA LEU A 124 -0.12 -3.14 14.33
C LEU A 124 -1.04 -4.16 13.62
N LEU A 125 -0.53 -4.90 12.64
CA LEU A 125 -1.32 -5.92 11.93
C LEU A 125 -1.48 -7.20 12.75
N GLY A 126 -0.44 -7.67 13.42
CA GLY A 126 -0.46 -8.91 14.19
C GLY A 126 -1.15 -8.77 15.54
N ARG A 127 -0.70 -7.82 16.36
CA ARG A 127 -1.17 -7.63 17.75
C ARG A 127 -2.29 -6.60 17.87
N LYS A 128 -2.60 -5.82 16.82
CA LYS A 128 -3.56 -4.71 16.81
C LYS A 128 -3.14 -3.55 17.73
N ARG A 129 -1.90 -3.54 18.18
CA ARG A 129 -1.30 -2.55 19.07
C ARG A 129 0.20 -2.49 18.81
N VAL A 130 0.80 -1.33 19.08
CA VAL A 130 2.25 -1.12 19.03
C VAL A 130 2.76 -0.97 20.46
N ASP A 131 3.89 -1.57 20.78
CA ASP A 131 4.52 -1.41 22.09
C ASP A 131 5.16 -0.02 22.24
N GLU A 132 5.36 0.38 23.49
CA GLU A 132 5.86 1.71 23.83
C GLU A 132 7.26 1.98 23.23
N PRO A 133 8.24 1.07 23.28
CA PRO A 133 9.55 1.31 22.69
C PRO A 133 9.50 1.61 21.20
N THR A 134 8.79 0.78 20.42
CA THR A 134 8.62 0.99 18.97
C THR A 134 7.87 2.30 18.66
N PHE A 135 6.84 2.61 19.44
CA PHE A 135 6.09 3.86 19.29
C PHE A 135 7.00 5.07 19.50
N ARG A 136 7.76 5.10 20.61
CA ARG A 136 8.63 6.23 20.94
C ARG A 136 9.79 6.42 19.99
N ALA A 137 10.36 5.34 19.46
CA ALA A 137 11.43 5.44 18.46
C ALA A 137 10.94 6.16 17.21
N LEU A 138 9.78 5.79 16.70
CA LEU A 138 9.22 6.42 15.50
C LEU A 138 8.62 7.82 15.76
N GLU A 139 8.06 8.05 16.96
CA GLU A 139 7.64 9.40 17.38
C GLU A 139 8.83 10.37 17.43
N ALA A 140 9.95 9.93 18.00
CA ALA A 140 11.17 10.73 18.06
C ALA A 140 11.73 11.04 16.66
N ARG A 141 11.57 10.10 15.71
CA ARG A 141 12.08 10.24 14.35
C ARG A 141 11.19 11.08 13.43
N PHE A 142 9.87 10.90 13.48
CA PHE A 142 8.92 11.50 12.55
C PHE A 142 7.98 12.53 13.22
N GLY A 143 8.03 12.66 14.52
CA GLY A 143 7.05 13.43 15.29
C GLY A 143 5.65 12.79 15.28
N VAL A 144 4.76 13.37 16.07
CA VAL A 144 3.37 12.87 16.17
C VAL A 144 2.66 12.92 14.82
N ALA A 145 2.82 13.99 14.04
CA ALA A 145 2.17 14.14 12.75
C ALA A 145 2.62 13.06 11.76
N GLY A 146 3.94 12.83 11.62
CA GLY A 146 4.46 11.77 10.76
C GLY A 146 4.03 10.38 11.20
N LEU A 147 3.92 10.12 12.50
CA LEU A 147 3.44 8.84 13.00
C LEU A 147 1.94 8.63 12.72
N VAL A 148 1.13 9.68 12.78
CA VAL A 148 -0.28 9.64 12.35
C VAL A 148 -0.37 9.35 10.85
N GLU A 149 0.47 10.00 10.03
CA GLU A 149 0.53 9.75 8.59
C GLU A 149 0.97 8.31 8.26
N LEU A 150 1.98 7.78 8.97
CA LEU A 150 2.41 6.38 8.82
C LEU A 150 1.27 5.42 9.15
N THR A 151 0.55 5.67 10.24
CA THR A 151 -0.60 4.84 10.63
C THR A 151 -1.72 4.93 9.59
N GLY A 152 -1.99 6.12 9.06
CA GLY A 152 -2.96 6.34 7.98
C GLY A 152 -2.59 5.63 6.68
N LEU A 153 -1.29 5.68 6.31
CA LEU A 153 -0.74 4.95 5.16
C LEU A 153 -0.95 3.44 5.31
N ILE A 154 -0.61 2.88 6.47
CA ILE A 154 -0.80 1.46 6.78
C ILE A 154 -2.28 1.08 6.63
N GLY A 155 -3.19 1.84 7.25
CA GLY A 155 -4.64 1.59 7.18
C GLY A 155 -5.18 1.66 5.75
N HIS A 156 -4.69 2.62 4.95
CA HIS A 156 -5.03 2.72 3.54
C HIS A 156 -4.61 1.45 2.77
N TYR A 157 -3.37 1.00 2.92
CA TYR A 157 -2.87 -0.19 2.21
C TYR A 157 -3.47 -1.50 2.71
N ILE A 158 -3.90 -1.59 3.96
CA ILE A 158 -4.76 -2.70 4.43
C ILE A 158 -6.08 -2.72 3.64
N THR A 159 -6.73 -1.56 3.45
CA THR A 159 -7.98 -1.47 2.65
C THR A 159 -7.76 -1.92 1.21
N ILE A 160 -6.65 -1.51 0.60
CA ILE A 160 -6.28 -1.90 -0.75
C ILE A 160 -6.00 -3.42 -0.82
N ALA A 161 -5.20 -3.95 0.10
CA ALA A 161 -4.89 -5.38 0.16
C ALA A 161 -6.14 -6.24 0.36
N CYS A 162 -7.05 -5.83 1.27
CA CYS A 162 -8.34 -6.50 1.45
C CYS A 162 -9.15 -6.54 0.15
N THR A 163 -9.17 -5.43 -0.61
CA THR A 163 -9.87 -5.37 -1.89
C THR A 163 -9.25 -6.34 -2.90
N LEU A 164 -7.94 -6.29 -3.09
CA LEU A 164 -7.24 -7.13 -4.04
C LEU A 164 -7.37 -8.62 -3.70
N ASN A 165 -7.19 -8.98 -2.44
CA ASN A 165 -7.27 -10.37 -1.97
C ASN A 165 -8.72 -10.90 -2.05
N ALA A 166 -9.71 -10.13 -1.56
CA ALA A 166 -11.11 -10.56 -1.58
C ALA A 166 -11.65 -10.77 -3.00
N PHE A 167 -11.21 -9.96 -3.95
CA PHE A 167 -11.65 -10.04 -5.35
C PHE A 167 -10.70 -10.83 -6.26
N GLU A 168 -9.65 -11.44 -5.70
CA GLU A 168 -8.65 -12.24 -6.42
C GLU A 168 -8.00 -11.48 -7.60
N VAL A 169 -7.64 -10.23 -7.38
CA VAL A 169 -6.90 -9.45 -8.36
C VAL A 169 -5.43 -9.85 -8.28
N THR A 170 -4.98 -10.65 -9.24
CA THR A 170 -3.61 -11.18 -9.29
C THR A 170 -2.65 -10.26 -10.03
N PRO A 171 -1.35 -10.27 -9.68
CA PRO A 171 -0.32 -9.54 -10.42
C PRO A 171 -0.15 -10.11 -11.84
N GLY A 172 0.40 -9.27 -12.74
CA GLY A 172 0.91 -9.75 -14.03
C GLY A 172 2.16 -10.62 -13.86
N ALA A 173 2.45 -11.43 -14.88
CA ALA A 173 3.61 -12.34 -14.85
C ALA A 173 4.97 -11.62 -14.84
N ASP A 174 4.99 -10.34 -15.18
CA ASP A 174 6.15 -9.45 -15.21
C ASP A 174 6.39 -8.72 -13.89
N MET A 175 5.51 -8.89 -12.91
CA MET A 175 5.62 -8.25 -11.60
C MET A 175 6.48 -9.08 -10.63
N ASP A 176 7.14 -8.40 -9.68
CA ASP A 176 7.97 -9.05 -8.66
C ASP A 176 7.16 -10.09 -7.85
N PRO A 177 7.63 -11.33 -7.72
CA PRO A 177 6.91 -12.37 -7.03
C PRO A 177 6.98 -12.20 -5.50
N LEU A 178 5.88 -12.53 -4.82
CA LEU A 178 5.83 -12.72 -3.39
C LEU A 178 5.55 -14.20 -3.10
N PRO A 179 6.47 -14.94 -2.46
CA PRO A 179 6.22 -16.31 -2.04
C PRO A 179 5.23 -16.33 -0.86
N VAL A 180 4.12 -17.03 -1.01
CA VAL A 180 3.08 -17.23 0.00
C VAL A 180 2.85 -18.67 0.27
#